data_6b8454b576945561164e77428369b8bd
#
_entry.id   6b8454b576945561164e77428369b8bd
#
_cell.length_a   1.000
_cell.length_b   1.000
_cell.length_c   1.000
_cell.angle_alpha   90.00
_cell.angle_beta   90.00
_cell.angle_gamma   90.00
#
_symmetry.space_group_name_H-M   'P 1'
#
loop_
_entity.id
_entity.type
_entity.pdbx_description
1 polymer ?
#
loop_
_entity_poly.entity_id
_entity_poly.type
_entity_poly.pdbx_seq_one_letter_code
_entity_poly.pdbx_strand_id
1 'polypeptide(L)'
;SFVVNGTERVVVSQLHRSPGVFYDHDKGKTHSSGKVLYSARVIPYRGSWLDFEFDPKDILFSRIDRRRKIPATIMLRALDMSTQEILSEFYEEDLYTLEKDGVKLALIPERLRGETLSVDIKVKSKVYVPAGRRITARHIKDLSSAKVSEIKLSDEYLIGKTVSKDIINQETGEVLVEANTEISNEILELLRENNISQVCCLFINELDKGSYISDTLRVDPTSNRLEALVEIYRMMRPGEPPTKDSAETLFENLFFNQERYDLSEVGRMKFNRRLKLDSEKDNPNILDKEDIIEVMKGIVNIRDGHDIVDDIDHLGNRRVRSVGEMTANQFRVGLIRVERAVRERLSMAEADELGPQDLINAKPVTAAIKEFFGSSQLSQFMDQNNPLSEITHKRRVSALGPGGLTRERAGFEVRDVHPTHYGRVCPIETPEGPNIGLINSFASYSRTNQYGFIETPYRKVSNGKVSNEIVYLSAIDEGEYVIAQANITLDKNNKFVDDLVAVRHASEFELMSPDRVDLMDVSPQQVVSIAASLIPFLEH
;
A
#
# COMPACT_ATOMS: atom_id res chain seq x y z
N SER A 1 17.16 30.60 -6.26
CA SER A 1 17.95 30.96 -5.08
C SER A 1 17.21 31.96 -4.21
N PHE A 2 17.56 31.99 -2.93
CA PHE A 2 17.00 32.88 -1.91
C PHE A 2 18.13 33.67 -1.24
N VAL A 3 17.85 34.90 -0.89
CA VAL A 3 18.76 35.71 -0.08
C VAL A 3 18.29 35.67 1.37
N VAL A 4 19.08 35.04 2.24
CA VAL A 4 18.79 34.88 3.66
C VAL A 4 19.96 35.45 4.47
N ASN A 5 19.70 36.46 5.27
CA ASN A 5 20.72 37.18 6.05
C ASN A 5 21.94 37.64 5.20
N GLY A 6 21.69 38.10 3.98
CA GLY A 6 22.72 38.59 3.05
C GLY A 6 23.49 37.50 2.29
N THR A 7 23.17 36.23 2.49
CA THR A 7 23.79 35.08 1.78
C THR A 7 22.81 34.45 0.81
N GLU A 8 23.30 34.08 -0.38
CA GLU A 8 22.49 33.32 -1.34
C GLU A 8 22.44 31.84 -0.94
N ARG A 9 21.24 31.31 -0.87
CA ARG A 9 20.97 29.92 -0.51
C ARG A 9 20.11 29.23 -1.55
N VAL A 10 20.31 27.93 -1.70
CA VAL A 10 19.48 27.04 -2.50
C VAL A 10 18.81 26.05 -1.57
N VAL A 11 17.49 25.92 -1.68
CA VAL A 11 16.75 24.85 -1.01
C VAL A 11 16.70 23.65 -1.93
N VAL A 12 17.44 22.61 -1.59
CA VAL A 12 17.54 21.37 -2.36
C VAL A 12 16.23 20.60 -2.27
N SER A 13 15.72 20.11 -3.40
CA SER A 13 14.53 19.25 -3.42
C SER A 13 14.78 17.95 -2.65
N GLN A 14 13.77 17.47 -1.96
CA GLN A 14 13.82 16.22 -1.20
C GLN A 14 13.11 15.10 -1.94
N LEU A 15 13.75 13.94 -2.04
CA LEU A 15 13.14 12.71 -2.51
C LEU A 15 12.73 11.86 -1.30
N HIS A 16 11.44 11.62 -1.15
CA HIS A 16 10.89 10.87 -0.03
C HIS A 16 9.85 9.86 -0.49
N ARG A 17 9.52 8.90 0.36
CA ARG A 17 8.43 7.96 0.08
C ARG A 17 7.11 8.72 -0.02
N SER A 18 6.34 8.48 -1.09
CA SER A 18 5.04 9.11 -1.25
C SER A 18 4.05 8.63 -0.17
N PRO A 19 3.04 9.44 0.21
CA PRO A 19 1.91 8.92 0.97
C PRO A 19 1.19 7.83 0.17
N GLY A 20 0.48 6.96 0.87
CA GLY A 20 -0.30 5.88 0.28
C GLY A 20 -0.17 4.58 1.07
N VAL A 21 -0.51 3.47 0.44
CA VAL A 21 -0.37 2.14 1.03
C VAL A 21 0.79 1.39 0.37
N PHE A 22 1.61 0.72 1.19
CA PHE A 22 2.76 -0.07 0.74
C PHE A 22 2.76 -1.43 1.40
N TYR A 23 3.04 -2.45 0.61
CA TYR A 23 3.19 -3.82 1.05
C TYR A 23 4.66 -4.23 0.94
N ASP A 24 5.18 -4.84 1.99
CA ASP A 24 6.59 -5.22 2.09
C ASP A 24 6.73 -6.55 2.82
N HIS A 25 7.93 -7.09 2.86
CA HIS A 25 8.31 -8.27 3.63
C HIS A 25 9.73 -8.12 4.20
N ASP A 26 10.04 -8.92 5.21
CA ASP A 26 11.33 -8.92 5.91
C ASP A 26 12.42 -9.77 5.23
N LYS A 27 12.14 -10.39 4.09
CA LYS A 27 13.03 -11.33 3.37
C LYS A 27 13.47 -12.55 4.22
N GLY A 28 12.66 -12.91 5.22
CA GLY A 28 12.94 -14.03 6.11
C GLY A 28 14.03 -13.79 7.16
N LYS A 29 14.46 -12.54 7.36
CA LYS A 29 15.59 -12.19 8.26
C LYS A 29 15.20 -12.08 9.73
N THR A 30 13.94 -11.81 10.03
CA THR A 30 13.48 -11.49 11.40
C THR A 30 13.29 -12.73 12.26
N HIS A 31 12.81 -13.83 11.69
CA HIS A 31 12.56 -15.08 12.41
C HIS A 31 13.60 -16.15 12.08
N SER A 32 14.00 -16.92 13.08
CA SER A 32 15.04 -17.99 12.96
C SER A 32 14.68 -19.10 11.96
N SER A 33 13.40 -19.35 11.72
CA SER A 33 12.92 -20.33 10.73
C SER A 33 13.11 -19.92 9.27
N GLY A 34 13.50 -18.67 9.00
CA GLY A 34 13.58 -18.10 7.66
C GLY A 34 12.22 -17.80 7.00
N LYS A 35 11.12 -17.91 7.75
CA LYS A 35 9.78 -17.60 7.24
C LYS A 35 9.65 -16.13 6.87
N VAL A 36 9.12 -15.87 5.69
CA VAL A 36 8.87 -14.51 5.20
C VAL A 36 7.64 -13.95 5.89
N LEU A 37 7.82 -12.80 6.58
CA LEU A 37 6.75 -12.08 7.27
C LEU A 37 6.35 -10.87 6.44
N TYR A 38 5.09 -10.82 6.03
CA TYR A 38 4.53 -9.75 5.23
C TYR A 38 3.98 -8.63 6.11
N SER A 39 4.07 -7.42 5.61
CA SER A 39 3.54 -6.23 6.28
C SER A 39 2.89 -5.27 5.27
N ALA A 40 1.92 -4.52 5.74
CA ALA A 40 1.30 -3.42 5.02
C ALA A 40 1.45 -2.14 5.85
N ARG A 41 1.67 -1.01 5.18
CA ARG A 41 1.81 0.28 5.84
C ARG A 41 1.00 1.33 5.12
N VAL A 42 0.11 2.00 5.83
CA VAL A 42 -0.59 3.18 5.35
C VAL A 42 0.13 4.42 5.87
N ILE A 43 0.72 5.16 4.96
CA ILE A 43 1.49 6.37 5.25
C ILE A 43 0.68 7.57 4.80
N PRO A 44 0.19 8.44 5.72
CA PRO A 44 -0.46 9.68 5.35
C PRO A 44 0.59 10.76 5.03
N TYR A 45 0.15 11.82 4.37
CA TYR A 45 0.95 13.03 4.25
C TYR A 45 1.16 13.69 5.63
N ARG A 46 0.11 13.67 6.47
CA ARG A 46 0.09 14.17 7.84
C ARG A 46 -0.89 13.36 8.67
N GLY A 47 -0.43 12.80 9.77
CA GLY A 47 -1.26 12.01 10.68
C GLY A 47 -0.57 10.74 11.17
N SER A 48 -1.33 9.86 11.79
CA SER A 48 -0.84 8.62 12.35
C SER A 48 -0.62 7.55 11.28
N TRP A 49 0.44 6.76 11.43
CA TRP A 49 0.73 5.61 10.58
C TRP A 49 -0.04 4.38 11.05
N LEU A 50 -0.58 3.64 10.12
CA LEU A 50 -1.25 2.36 10.37
C LEU A 50 -0.48 1.24 9.70
N ASP A 51 0.00 0.30 10.49
CA ASP A 51 0.72 -0.87 10.01
C ASP A 51 -0.08 -2.13 10.29
N PHE A 52 -0.07 -3.06 9.34
CA PHE A 52 -0.52 -4.44 9.53
C PHE A 52 0.66 -5.37 9.28
N GLU A 53 0.85 -6.34 10.16
CA GLU A 53 1.97 -7.29 10.05
C GLU A 53 1.54 -8.70 10.43
N PHE A 54 2.05 -9.70 9.71
CA PHE A 54 1.94 -11.10 10.10
C PHE A 54 3.02 -11.47 11.10
N ASP A 55 2.65 -12.29 12.08
CA ASP A 55 3.62 -12.92 12.94
C ASP A 55 4.05 -14.30 12.38
N PRO A 56 5.06 -14.98 12.98
CA PRO A 56 5.46 -16.32 12.54
C PRO A 56 4.36 -17.39 12.63
N LYS A 57 3.32 -17.15 13.40
CA LYS A 57 2.14 -18.02 13.54
C LYS A 57 1.02 -17.70 12.58
N ASP A 58 1.25 -16.80 11.60
CA ASP A 58 0.27 -16.34 10.61
C ASP A 58 -0.95 -15.61 11.22
N ILE A 59 -0.77 -14.96 12.35
CA ILE A 59 -1.77 -14.08 12.95
C ILE A 59 -1.50 -12.66 12.49
N LEU A 60 -2.53 -11.96 12.03
CA LEU A 60 -2.43 -10.58 11.57
C LEU A 60 -2.57 -9.62 12.74
N PHE A 61 -1.55 -8.79 12.94
CA PHE A 61 -1.54 -7.73 13.93
C PHE A 61 -1.62 -6.37 13.28
N SER A 62 -2.20 -5.42 13.99
CA SER A 62 -2.13 -3.99 13.64
C SER A 62 -1.26 -3.23 14.64
N ARG A 63 -0.67 -2.17 14.16
CA ARG A 63 0.19 -1.29 14.94
C ARG A 63 -0.07 0.16 14.53
N ILE A 64 -0.28 1.03 15.47
CA ILE A 64 -0.51 2.45 15.22
C ILE A 64 0.69 3.23 15.77
N ASP A 65 1.28 4.10 14.95
CA ASP A 65 2.44 4.93 15.31
C ASP A 65 3.59 4.14 15.98
N ARG A 66 3.84 2.92 15.52
CA ARG A 66 4.86 2.00 16.06
C ARG A 66 4.68 1.66 17.55
N ARG A 67 3.47 1.79 18.09
CA ARG A 67 3.11 1.32 19.42
C ARG A 67 3.12 -0.20 19.48
N ARG A 68 2.78 -0.80 20.63
CA ARG A 68 2.64 -2.26 20.74
C ARG A 68 1.60 -2.80 19.75
N LYS A 69 1.83 -3.98 19.24
CA LYS A 69 0.90 -4.62 18.31
C LYS A 69 -0.34 -5.18 19.02
N ILE A 70 -1.45 -5.11 18.34
CA ILE A 70 -2.74 -5.69 18.74
C ILE A 70 -3.28 -6.55 17.59
N PRO A 71 -4.12 -7.55 17.85
CA PRO A 71 -4.79 -8.28 16.76
C PRO A 71 -5.50 -7.33 15.81
N ALA A 72 -5.33 -7.53 14.50
CA ALA A 72 -5.87 -6.61 13.51
C ALA A 72 -7.41 -6.54 13.50
N THR A 73 -8.07 -7.60 13.95
CA THR A 73 -9.54 -7.65 14.07
C THR A 73 -10.09 -6.67 15.10
N ILE A 74 -9.29 -6.22 16.05
CA ILE A 74 -9.68 -5.14 16.99
C ILE A 74 -9.99 -3.85 16.23
N MET A 75 -9.22 -3.51 15.19
CA MET A 75 -9.51 -2.37 14.31
C MET A 75 -10.87 -2.52 13.63
N LEU A 76 -11.20 -3.69 13.13
CA LEU A 76 -12.48 -3.96 12.47
C LEU A 76 -13.65 -3.91 13.44
N ARG A 77 -13.48 -4.42 14.65
CA ARG A 77 -14.49 -4.32 15.71
C ARG A 77 -14.71 -2.88 16.17
N ALA A 78 -13.66 -2.07 16.24
CA ALA A 78 -13.75 -0.64 16.52
C ALA A 78 -14.52 0.12 15.43
N LEU A 79 -14.51 -0.40 14.20
CA LEU A 79 -15.32 0.09 13.07
C LEU A 79 -16.76 -0.46 13.05
N ASP A 80 -17.20 -1.05 14.16
CA ASP A 80 -18.54 -1.59 14.35
C ASP A 80 -18.85 -2.81 13.45
N MET A 81 -17.89 -3.70 13.31
CA MET A 81 -18.08 -4.98 12.60
C MET A 81 -18.24 -6.13 13.58
N SER A 82 -19.29 -6.92 13.40
CA SER A 82 -19.49 -8.17 14.12
C SER A 82 -18.55 -9.28 13.57
N THR A 83 -18.43 -10.38 14.31
CA THR A 83 -17.64 -11.54 13.86
C THR A 83 -18.14 -12.07 12.51
N GLN A 84 -19.46 -12.15 12.32
CA GLN A 84 -20.06 -12.60 11.05
C GLN A 84 -19.73 -11.66 9.89
N GLU A 85 -19.84 -10.36 10.12
CA GLU A 85 -19.50 -9.35 9.10
C GLU A 85 -18.02 -9.40 8.72
N ILE A 86 -17.12 -9.54 9.69
CA ILE A 86 -15.69 -9.70 9.43
C ILE A 86 -15.44 -10.95 8.59
N LEU A 87 -16.00 -12.08 8.96
CA LEU A 87 -15.83 -13.34 8.23
C LEU A 87 -16.41 -13.25 6.80
N SER A 88 -17.55 -12.61 6.63
CA SER A 88 -18.18 -12.44 5.31
C SER A 88 -17.38 -11.55 4.36
N GLU A 89 -16.61 -10.60 4.90
CA GLU A 89 -15.74 -9.74 4.10
C GLU A 89 -14.49 -10.46 3.59
N PHE A 90 -13.94 -11.39 4.36
CA PHE A 90 -12.66 -12.04 4.03
C PHE A 90 -12.80 -13.43 3.44
N TYR A 91 -13.93 -14.11 3.65
CA TYR A 91 -14.12 -15.49 3.22
C TYR A 91 -15.39 -15.66 2.40
N GLU A 92 -15.32 -16.60 1.46
CA GLU A 92 -16.50 -17.17 0.82
C GLU A 92 -17.06 -18.28 1.70
N GLU A 93 -18.33 -18.59 1.52
CA GLU A 93 -19.04 -19.60 2.30
C GLU A 93 -19.30 -20.86 1.47
N ASP A 94 -19.13 -22.01 2.11
CA ASP A 94 -19.59 -23.30 1.62
C ASP A 94 -20.84 -23.71 2.38
N LEU A 95 -21.90 -24.10 1.64
CA LEU A 95 -23.15 -24.55 2.23
C LEU A 95 -23.15 -26.07 2.36
N TYR A 96 -23.33 -26.55 3.57
CA TYR A 96 -23.49 -27.96 3.89
C TYR A 96 -24.92 -28.23 4.34
N THR A 97 -25.52 -29.31 3.83
CA THR A 97 -26.81 -29.83 4.29
C THR A 97 -26.55 -31.08 5.13
N LEU A 98 -27.04 -31.09 6.37
CA LEU A 98 -26.88 -32.19 7.29
C LEU A 98 -27.91 -33.30 7.00
N GLU A 99 -27.44 -34.53 6.80
CA GLU A 99 -28.27 -35.71 6.66
C GLU A 99 -28.05 -36.65 7.88
N LYS A 100 -28.86 -37.69 8.01
CA LYS A 100 -28.72 -38.69 9.11
C LYS A 100 -27.38 -39.41 9.04
N ASP A 101 -26.92 -39.72 7.82
CA ASP A 101 -25.69 -40.46 7.56
C ASP A 101 -24.78 -39.71 6.61
N GLY A 102 -24.28 -38.56 7.02
CA GLY A 102 -23.34 -37.77 6.25
C GLY A 102 -23.82 -36.36 5.98
N VAL A 103 -23.10 -35.66 5.11
CA VAL A 103 -23.36 -34.28 4.74
C VAL A 103 -23.36 -34.12 3.22
N LYS A 104 -24.17 -33.19 2.71
CA LYS A 104 -24.12 -32.76 1.32
C LYS A 104 -23.47 -31.40 1.21
N LEU A 105 -22.51 -31.26 0.33
CA LEU A 105 -21.88 -30.00 -0.01
C LEU A 105 -22.51 -29.46 -1.30
N ALA A 106 -22.98 -28.21 -1.27
CA ALA A 106 -23.30 -27.45 -2.47
C ALA A 106 -22.00 -27.18 -3.24
N LEU A 107 -21.84 -27.81 -4.40
CA LEU A 107 -20.55 -27.87 -5.08
C LEU A 107 -20.26 -26.64 -5.92
N ILE A 108 -19.12 -26.04 -5.68
CA ILE A 108 -18.44 -25.10 -6.59
C ILE A 108 -17.15 -25.79 -7.03
N PRO A 109 -17.07 -26.32 -8.27
CA PRO A 109 -15.97 -27.20 -8.68
C PRO A 109 -14.57 -26.60 -8.50
N GLU A 110 -14.40 -25.30 -8.75
CA GLU A 110 -13.13 -24.58 -8.64
C GLU A 110 -12.54 -24.64 -7.24
N ARG A 111 -13.39 -24.70 -6.21
CA ARG A 111 -12.96 -24.74 -4.80
C ARG A 111 -12.36 -26.08 -4.37
N LEU A 112 -12.61 -27.14 -5.13
CA LEU A 112 -12.06 -28.47 -4.83
C LEU A 112 -10.65 -28.70 -5.37
N ARG A 113 -10.06 -27.74 -6.08
CA ARG A 113 -8.73 -27.87 -6.65
C ARG A 113 -7.68 -28.23 -5.60
N GLY A 114 -6.97 -29.32 -5.87
CA GLY A 114 -5.90 -29.78 -4.97
C GLY A 114 -6.36 -30.59 -3.76
N GLU A 115 -7.66 -30.68 -3.49
CA GLU A 115 -8.21 -31.52 -2.43
C GLU A 115 -8.23 -32.99 -2.79
N THR A 116 -8.24 -33.84 -1.76
CA THR A 116 -8.39 -35.28 -1.88
C THR A 116 -9.59 -35.70 -1.03
N LEU A 117 -10.63 -36.21 -1.68
CA LEU A 117 -11.83 -36.65 -0.99
C LEU A 117 -11.79 -38.16 -0.70
N SER A 118 -12.38 -38.56 0.42
CA SER A 118 -12.52 -39.96 0.83
C SER A 118 -13.61 -40.71 0.09
N VAL A 119 -14.40 -40.00 -0.71
CA VAL A 119 -15.54 -40.55 -1.47
C VAL A 119 -15.38 -40.30 -2.96
N ASP A 120 -16.01 -41.17 -3.77
CA ASP A 120 -16.06 -40.97 -5.22
C ASP A 120 -17.02 -39.83 -5.58
N ILE A 121 -16.60 -38.94 -6.45
CA ILE A 121 -17.53 -37.97 -7.08
C ILE A 121 -18.18 -38.62 -8.27
N LYS A 122 -19.47 -38.95 -8.10
CA LYS A 122 -20.29 -39.65 -9.13
C LYS A 122 -21.43 -38.77 -9.58
N VAL A 123 -21.71 -38.80 -10.89
CA VAL A 123 -22.93 -38.23 -11.47
C VAL A 123 -23.64 -39.31 -12.25
N LYS A 124 -24.86 -39.65 -11.84
CA LYS A 124 -25.59 -40.82 -12.34
C LYS A 124 -24.76 -42.10 -12.15
N SER A 125 -24.28 -42.71 -13.19
CA SER A 125 -23.47 -43.94 -13.11
C SER A 125 -21.97 -43.73 -13.39
N LYS A 126 -21.54 -42.50 -13.67
CA LYS A 126 -20.15 -42.19 -14.04
C LYS A 126 -19.38 -41.61 -12.88
N VAL A 127 -18.19 -42.18 -12.58
CA VAL A 127 -17.25 -41.68 -11.61
C VAL A 127 -16.37 -40.65 -12.32
N TYR A 128 -16.36 -39.39 -11.84
CA TYR A 128 -15.51 -38.31 -12.34
C TYR A 128 -14.18 -38.24 -11.60
N VAL A 129 -14.20 -38.39 -10.29
CA VAL A 129 -13.02 -38.44 -9.46
C VAL A 129 -13.14 -39.61 -8.49
N PRO A 130 -12.25 -40.60 -8.55
CA PRO A 130 -12.22 -41.71 -7.59
C PRO A 130 -11.78 -41.23 -6.19
N ALA A 131 -12.27 -41.90 -5.14
CA ALA A 131 -11.85 -41.67 -3.77
C ALA A 131 -10.32 -41.78 -3.62
N GLY A 132 -9.76 -40.92 -2.79
CA GLY A 132 -8.31 -40.88 -2.52
C GLY A 132 -7.45 -40.27 -3.63
N ARG A 133 -8.04 -39.79 -4.71
CA ARG A 133 -7.30 -39.14 -5.80
C ARG A 133 -7.37 -37.62 -5.68
N ARG A 134 -6.22 -36.96 -5.84
CA ARG A 134 -6.13 -35.50 -5.85
C ARG A 134 -6.88 -34.90 -7.02
N ILE A 135 -7.72 -33.90 -6.76
CA ILE A 135 -8.52 -33.20 -7.75
C ILE A 135 -7.64 -32.23 -8.54
N THR A 136 -7.61 -32.41 -9.86
CA THR A 136 -6.82 -31.59 -10.80
C THR A 136 -7.71 -30.62 -11.59
N ALA A 137 -7.10 -29.66 -12.29
CA ALA A 137 -7.80 -28.72 -13.16
C ALA A 137 -8.65 -29.42 -14.24
N ARG A 138 -8.24 -30.62 -14.71
CA ARG A 138 -9.01 -31.44 -15.66
C ARG A 138 -10.31 -31.95 -15.01
N HIS A 139 -10.22 -32.47 -13.80
CA HIS A 139 -11.37 -32.93 -13.04
C HIS A 139 -12.38 -31.79 -12.77
N ILE A 140 -11.87 -30.58 -12.48
CA ILE A 140 -12.72 -29.39 -12.29
C ILE A 140 -13.49 -29.05 -13.57
N LYS A 141 -12.81 -29.08 -14.72
CA LYS A 141 -13.44 -28.81 -16.02
C LYS A 141 -14.51 -29.86 -16.36
N ASP A 142 -14.22 -31.12 -16.07
CA ASP A 142 -15.19 -32.23 -16.31
C ASP A 142 -16.41 -32.10 -15.39
N LEU A 143 -16.22 -31.74 -14.10
CA LEU A 143 -17.30 -31.50 -13.15
C LEU A 143 -18.17 -30.30 -13.52
N SER A 144 -17.55 -29.20 -13.93
CA SER A 144 -18.24 -27.99 -14.39
C SER A 144 -19.09 -28.29 -15.65
N SER A 145 -18.53 -29.07 -16.57
CA SER A 145 -19.27 -29.48 -17.79
C SER A 145 -20.45 -30.41 -17.48
N ALA A 146 -20.34 -31.22 -16.43
CA ALA A 146 -21.39 -32.12 -15.98
C ALA A 146 -22.48 -31.42 -15.14
N LYS A 147 -22.29 -30.12 -14.80
CA LYS A 147 -23.21 -29.32 -13.96
C LYS A 147 -23.58 -30.03 -12.65
N VAL A 148 -22.58 -30.55 -11.96
CA VAL A 148 -22.75 -31.16 -10.64
C VAL A 148 -23.06 -30.08 -9.64
N SER A 149 -24.20 -30.14 -8.96
CA SER A 149 -24.63 -29.13 -7.98
C SER A 149 -24.37 -29.52 -6.55
N GLU A 150 -24.32 -30.83 -6.25
CA GLU A 150 -24.12 -31.32 -4.89
C GLU A 150 -23.30 -32.60 -4.89
N ILE A 151 -22.54 -32.82 -3.83
CA ILE A 151 -21.84 -34.07 -3.53
C ILE A 151 -22.12 -34.52 -2.11
N LYS A 152 -22.26 -35.84 -1.93
CA LYS A 152 -22.41 -36.45 -0.61
C LYS A 152 -21.03 -36.80 -0.05
N LEU A 153 -20.75 -36.33 1.16
CA LEU A 153 -19.49 -36.51 1.88
C LEU A 153 -19.75 -37.18 3.25
N SER A 154 -18.71 -37.78 3.80
CA SER A 154 -18.76 -38.28 5.18
C SER A 154 -18.73 -37.17 6.21
N ASP A 155 -19.17 -37.42 7.41
CA ASP A 155 -19.12 -36.47 8.53
C ASP A 155 -17.69 -35.98 8.82
N GLU A 156 -16.70 -36.81 8.60
CA GLU A 156 -15.28 -36.52 8.80
C GLU A 156 -14.82 -35.30 7.99
N TYR A 157 -15.45 -35.06 6.82
CA TYR A 157 -15.11 -33.91 5.98
C TYR A 157 -15.55 -32.57 6.59
N LEU A 158 -16.65 -32.57 7.35
CA LEU A 158 -17.16 -31.37 8.01
C LEU A 158 -16.42 -31.07 9.31
N ILE A 159 -15.86 -32.09 9.97
CA ILE A 159 -15.09 -31.92 11.21
C ILE A 159 -13.84 -31.09 10.89
N GLY A 160 -13.56 -30.09 11.74
CA GLY A 160 -12.45 -29.16 11.54
C GLY A 160 -12.76 -27.97 10.63
N LYS A 161 -13.95 -27.93 10.00
CA LYS A 161 -14.40 -26.73 9.28
C LYS A 161 -14.89 -25.68 10.27
N THR A 162 -14.78 -24.41 9.88
CA THR A 162 -15.15 -23.27 10.72
C THR A 162 -16.49 -22.71 10.27
N VAL A 163 -17.40 -22.52 11.22
CA VAL A 163 -18.74 -21.97 10.97
C VAL A 163 -18.63 -20.48 10.63
N SER A 164 -19.30 -20.04 9.55
CA SER A 164 -19.28 -18.65 9.09
C SER A 164 -20.29 -17.74 9.78
N LYS A 165 -21.40 -18.30 10.27
CA LYS A 165 -22.52 -17.58 10.90
C LYS A 165 -22.94 -18.25 12.18
N ASP A 166 -23.53 -17.47 13.08
CA ASP A 166 -24.16 -18.03 14.27
C ASP A 166 -25.29 -18.98 13.87
N ILE A 167 -25.28 -20.17 14.45
CA ILE A 167 -26.33 -21.15 14.27
C ILE A 167 -27.32 -21.02 15.43
N ILE A 168 -28.54 -20.64 15.10
CA ILE A 168 -29.60 -20.33 16.08
C ILE A 168 -30.63 -21.46 16.04
N ASN A 169 -31.07 -21.92 17.19
CA ASN A 169 -32.21 -22.80 17.32
C ASN A 169 -33.48 -22.03 16.92
N GLN A 170 -34.17 -22.48 15.89
CA GLN A 170 -35.38 -21.80 15.37
C GLN A 170 -36.56 -21.81 16.32
N GLU A 171 -36.61 -22.75 17.28
CA GLU A 171 -37.70 -22.89 18.23
C GLU A 171 -37.48 -22.03 19.49
N THR A 172 -36.23 -21.99 19.99
CA THR A 172 -35.89 -21.28 21.25
C THR A 172 -35.26 -19.92 21.06
N GLY A 173 -34.69 -19.65 19.88
CA GLY A 173 -33.93 -18.44 19.59
C GLY A 173 -32.53 -18.41 20.25
N GLU A 174 -32.09 -19.49 20.85
CA GLU A 174 -30.76 -19.59 21.44
C GLU A 174 -29.69 -19.84 20.39
N VAL A 175 -28.52 -19.22 20.57
CA VAL A 175 -27.34 -19.47 19.73
C VAL A 175 -26.72 -20.80 20.14
N LEU A 176 -26.78 -21.81 19.26
CA LEU A 176 -26.20 -23.12 19.47
C LEU A 176 -24.70 -23.14 19.24
N VAL A 177 -24.26 -22.48 18.19
CA VAL A 177 -22.85 -22.37 17.79
C VAL A 177 -22.59 -20.95 17.33
N GLU A 178 -21.60 -20.32 17.90
CA GLU A 178 -21.18 -18.98 17.49
C GLU A 178 -20.36 -19.03 16.19
N ALA A 179 -20.40 -17.95 15.42
CA ALA A 179 -19.54 -17.79 14.25
C ALA A 179 -18.07 -17.93 14.62
N ASN A 180 -17.26 -18.42 13.67
CA ASN A 180 -15.84 -18.71 13.88
C ASN A 180 -15.52 -19.89 14.83
N THR A 181 -16.49 -20.74 15.13
CA THR A 181 -16.28 -21.96 15.90
C THR A 181 -15.94 -23.11 14.97
N GLU A 182 -14.92 -23.88 15.33
CA GLU A 182 -14.54 -25.10 14.61
C GLU A 182 -15.51 -26.24 14.95
N ILE A 183 -15.99 -26.95 13.94
CA ILE A 183 -16.94 -28.04 14.11
C ILE A 183 -16.21 -29.27 14.65
N SER A 184 -16.65 -29.74 15.83
CA SER A 184 -16.26 -31.01 16.43
C SER A 184 -17.37 -32.06 16.30
N ASN A 185 -17.08 -33.31 16.66
CA ASN A 185 -18.09 -34.36 16.69
C ASN A 185 -19.26 -33.99 17.63
N GLU A 186 -18.97 -33.41 18.78
CA GLU A 186 -19.97 -32.99 19.77
C GLU A 186 -20.90 -31.89 19.20
N ILE A 187 -20.33 -30.94 18.49
CA ILE A 187 -21.10 -29.87 17.82
C ILE A 187 -21.98 -30.44 16.72
N LEU A 188 -21.48 -31.38 15.94
CA LEU A 188 -22.24 -32.02 14.87
C LEU A 188 -23.45 -32.81 15.44
N GLU A 189 -23.28 -33.53 16.52
CA GLU A 189 -24.36 -34.21 17.24
C GLU A 189 -25.37 -33.20 17.79
N LEU A 190 -24.91 -32.10 18.41
CA LEU A 190 -25.77 -31.03 18.93
C LEU A 190 -26.64 -30.43 17.81
N LEU A 191 -26.05 -30.18 16.65
CA LEU A 191 -26.78 -29.62 15.50
C LEU A 191 -27.85 -30.60 14.99
N ARG A 192 -27.56 -31.89 14.96
CA ARG A 192 -28.52 -32.93 14.55
C ARG A 192 -29.67 -33.09 15.55
N GLU A 193 -29.37 -33.07 16.84
CA GLU A 193 -30.38 -33.12 17.90
C GLU A 193 -31.37 -31.95 17.84
N ASN A 194 -30.92 -30.77 17.45
CA ASN A 194 -31.73 -29.57 17.32
C ASN A 194 -32.36 -29.40 15.90
N ASN A 195 -32.33 -30.44 15.05
CA ASN A 195 -32.90 -30.47 13.71
C ASN A 195 -32.38 -29.33 12.78
N ILE A 196 -31.13 -28.95 12.94
CA ILE A 196 -30.49 -28.01 12.04
C ILE A 196 -30.20 -28.70 10.70
N SER A 197 -30.78 -28.17 9.62
CA SER A 197 -30.68 -28.77 8.27
C SER A 197 -29.50 -28.25 7.48
N GLN A 198 -29.08 -27.02 7.70
CA GLN A 198 -28.04 -26.35 6.90
C GLN A 198 -27.02 -25.67 7.79
N VAL A 199 -25.75 -25.77 7.38
CA VAL A 199 -24.60 -25.11 8.04
C VAL A 199 -23.76 -24.45 6.97
N CYS A 200 -23.46 -23.16 7.18
CA CYS A 200 -22.50 -22.42 6.35
C CYS A 200 -21.12 -22.45 7.02
N CYS A 201 -20.12 -22.88 6.28
CA CYS A 201 -18.73 -22.90 6.74
C CYS A 201 -17.86 -21.99 5.88
N LEU A 202 -16.77 -21.51 6.44
CA LEU A 202 -15.78 -20.74 5.69
C LEU A 202 -15.10 -21.64 4.64
N PHE A 203 -14.93 -21.12 3.43
CA PHE A 203 -14.04 -21.73 2.46
C PHE A 203 -12.60 -21.38 2.81
N ILE A 204 -11.86 -22.35 3.31
CA ILE A 204 -10.43 -22.25 3.63
C ILE A 204 -9.71 -23.36 2.90
N ASN A 205 -8.68 -22.98 2.12
CA ASN A 205 -7.85 -23.91 1.36
C ASN A 205 -6.38 -23.50 1.54
N GLU A 206 -5.51 -24.43 1.88
CA GLU A 206 -4.08 -24.17 2.06
C GLU A 206 -3.37 -23.64 0.81
N LEU A 207 -3.92 -23.89 -0.38
CA LEU A 207 -3.34 -23.43 -1.65
C LEU A 207 -3.76 -22.02 -2.05
N ASP A 208 -5.01 -21.63 -1.78
CA ASP A 208 -5.62 -20.42 -2.33
C ASP A 208 -6.12 -19.44 -1.27
N LYS A 209 -6.51 -19.92 -0.09
CA LYS A 209 -7.15 -19.10 0.95
C LYS A 209 -6.81 -19.60 2.35
N GLY A 210 -5.93 -18.87 3.02
CA GLY A 210 -5.53 -19.20 4.38
C GLY A 210 -6.54 -18.75 5.44
N SER A 211 -6.42 -19.33 6.64
CA SER A 211 -7.31 -19.07 7.78
C SER A 211 -6.90 -17.88 8.65
N TYR A 212 -6.12 -16.94 8.11
CA TYR A 212 -5.43 -15.89 8.89
C TYR A 212 -6.37 -15.02 9.72
N ILE A 213 -7.44 -14.53 9.13
CA ILE A 213 -8.41 -13.66 9.83
C ILE A 213 -9.23 -14.47 10.85
N SER A 214 -9.62 -15.70 10.52
CA SER A 214 -10.30 -16.59 11.46
C SER A 214 -9.43 -16.89 12.69
N ASP A 215 -8.15 -17.19 12.49
CA ASP A 215 -7.19 -17.44 13.58
C ASP A 215 -6.93 -16.15 14.39
N THR A 216 -6.89 -15.01 13.75
CA THR A 216 -6.74 -13.71 14.42
C THR A 216 -7.95 -13.40 15.29
N LEU A 217 -9.17 -13.69 14.85
CA LEU A 217 -10.39 -13.55 15.65
C LEU A 217 -10.38 -14.44 16.90
N ARG A 218 -9.78 -15.63 16.84
CA ARG A 218 -9.64 -16.51 18.01
C ARG A 218 -8.67 -15.96 19.05
N VAL A 219 -7.65 -15.25 18.61
CA VAL A 219 -6.65 -14.59 19.49
C VAL A 219 -7.17 -13.27 20.03
N ASP A 220 -8.10 -12.61 19.35
CA ASP A 220 -8.69 -11.33 19.73
C ASP A 220 -9.47 -11.47 21.06
N PRO A 221 -9.08 -10.74 22.12
CA PRO A 221 -9.77 -10.79 23.41
C PRO A 221 -11.06 -9.99 23.46
N THR A 222 -11.33 -9.17 22.43
CA THR A 222 -12.50 -8.28 22.38
C THR A 222 -13.69 -8.97 21.71
N SER A 223 -14.91 -8.60 22.12
CA SER A 223 -16.15 -9.16 21.57
C SER A 223 -17.06 -8.11 20.92
N ASN A 224 -16.91 -6.84 21.29
CA ASN A 224 -17.75 -5.76 20.82
C ASN A 224 -16.94 -4.47 20.54
N ARG A 225 -17.61 -3.48 19.98
CA ARG A 225 -17.00 -2.19 19.61
C ARG A 225 -16.38 -1.48 20.82
N LEU A 226 -17.09 -1.45 21.94
CA LEU A 226 -16.61 -0.72 23.12
C LEU A 226 -15.32 -1.32 23.68
N GLU A 227 -15.23 -2.64 23.78
CA GLU A 227 -14.02 -3.33 24.22
C GLU A 227 -12.85 -3.07 23.26
N ALA A 228 -13.11 -3.06 21.96
CA ALA A 228 -12.09 -2.77 20.94
C ALA A 228 -11.58 -1.31 21.07
N LEU A 229 -12.47 -0.35 21.24
CA LEU A 229 -12.09 1.05 21.45
C LEU A 229 -11.27 1.25 22.73
N VAL A 230 -11.65 0.59 23.82
CA VAL A 230 -10.92 0.62 25.09
C VAL A 230 -9.51 0.02 24.93
N GLU A 231 -9.38 -1.09 24.20
CA GLU A 231 -8.08 -1.72 23.96
C GLU A 231 -7.16 -0.81 23.11
N ILE A 232 -7.69 -0.16 22.10
CA ILE A 232 -6.95 0.83 21.30
C ILE A 232 -6.53 2.02 22.18
N TYR A 233 -7.43 2.50 23.03
CA TYR A 233 -7.12 3.60 23.94
C TYR A 233 -5.99 3.24 24.92
N ARG A 234 -6.02 2.06 25.51
CA ARG A 234 -4.96 1.57 26.39
C ARG A 234 -3.62 1.43 25.68
N MET A 235 -3.64 1.01 24.43
CA MET A 235 -2.43 0.93 23.61
C MET A 235 -1.84 2.33 23.34
N MET A 236 -2.68 3.30 22.99
CA MET A 236 -2.23 4.65 22.62
C MET A 236 -1.86 5.51 23.82
N ARG A 237 -2.54 5.34 24.94
CA ARG A 237 -2.35 6.10 26.19
C ARG A 237 -2.24 5.16 27.39
N PRO A 238 -1.07 4.52 27.57
CA PRO A 238 -0.85 3.62 28.70
C PRO A 238 -0.98 4.37 30.04
N GLY A 239 -1.66 3.74 30.99
CA GLY A 239 -1.81 4.29 32.34
C GLY A 239 -2.94 5.30 32.55
N GLU A 240 -3.61 5.74 31.50
CA GLU A 240 -4.81 6.57 31.63
C GLU A 240 -6.08 5.69 31.73
N PRO A 241 -7.03 6.03 32.61
CA PRO A 241 -8.30 5.30 32.69
C PRO A 241 -9.15 5.58 31.45
N PRO A 242 -9.57 4.54 30.70
CA PRO A 242 -10.39 4.74 29.52
C PRO A 242 -11.85 5.06 29.91
N THR A 243 -12.44 6.07 29.24
CA THR A 243 -13.88 6.31 29.25
C THR A 243 -14.42 6.08 27.84
N LYS A 244 -15.73 5.81 27.72
CA LYS A 244 -16.35 5.59 26.41
C LYS A 244 -16.11 6.78 25.47
N ASP A 245 -16.41 7.98 25.93
CA ASP A 245 -16.31 9.19 25.10
C ASP A 245 -14.86 9.51 24.71
N SER A 246 -13.92 9.34 25.63
CA SER A 246 -12.49 9.58 25.34
C SER A 246 -11.92 8.56 24.36
N ALA A 247 -12.33 7.30 24.46
CA ALA A 247 -11.92 6.25 23.54
C ALA A 247 -12.49 6.46 22.13
N GLU A 248 -13.75 6.81 22.00
CA GLU A 248 -14.37 7.16 20.71
C GLU A 248 -13.70 8.37 20.06
N THR A 249 -13.48 9.44 20.83
CA THR A 249 -12.81 10.65 20.35
C THR A 249 -11.38 10.36 19.89
N LEU A 250 -10.63 9.59 20.66
CA LEU A 250 -9.27 9.19 20.27
C LEU A 250 -9.26 8.43 18.95
N PHE A 251 -10.14 7.43 18.81
CA PHE A 251 -10.21 6.60 17.61
C PHE A 251 -10.61 7.41 16.37
N GLU A 252 -11.61 8.28 16.47
CA GLU A 252 -11.99 9.16 15.38
C GLU A 252 -10.87 10.11 14.96
N ASN A 253 -10.10 10.63 15.91
CA ASN A 253 -8.99 11.54 15.63
C ASN A 253 -7.77 10.87 15.00
N LEU A 254 -7.65 9.53 15.06
CA LEU A 254 -6.51 8.84 14.48
C LEU A 254 -6.50 8.89 12.96
N PHE A 255 -7.63 8.55 12.31
CA PHE A 255 -7.68 8.35 10.85
C PHE A 255 -8.88 9.00 10.16
N PHE A 256 -9.88 9.44 10.92
CA PHE A 256 -11.20 9.82 10.39
C PHE A 256 -11.52 11.29 10.56
N ASN A 257 -10.63 12.06 11.17
CA ASN A 257 -10.79 13.50 11.38
C ASN A 257 -9.90 14.28 10.40
N GLN A 258 -10.52 15.08 9.56
CA GLN A 258 -9.85 15.89 8.53
C GLN A 258 -8.84 16.90 9.10
N GLU A 259 -9.03 17.37 10.33
CA GLU A 259 -8.10 18.30 10.98
C GLU A 259 -6.79 17.62 11.41
N ARG A 260 -6.83 16.32 11.69
CA ARG A 260 -5.71 15.56 12.27
C ARG A 260 -5.08 14.55 11.33
N TYR A 261 -5.77 14.17 10.29
CA TYR A 261 -5.32 13.20 9.30
C TYR A 261 -5.51 13.72 7.89
N ASP A 262 -4.50 13.61 7.06
CA ASP A 262 -4.54 14.01 5.67
C ASP A 262 -3.68 13.06 4.82
N LEU A 263 -4.31 12.30 3.94
CA LEU A 263 -3.63 11.50 2.92
C LEU A 263 -3.01 12.36 1.81
N SER A 264 -3.54 13.56 1.59
CA SER A 264 -3.34 14.40 0.41
C SER A 264 -3.91 13.79 -0.89
N GLU A 265 -3.97 14.58 -1.95
CA GLU A 265 -4.38 14.09 -3.28
C GLU A 265 -3.45 13.00 -3.80
N VAL A 266 -2.14 13.16 -3.57
CA VAL A 266 -1.12 12.17 -3.95
C VAL A 266 -1.35 10.85 -3.21
N GLY A 267 -1.55 10.92 -1.90
CA GLY A 267 -1.80 9.74 -1.08
C GLY A 267 -3.05 9.00 -1.49
N ARG A 268 -4.14 9.73 -1.76
CA ARG A 268 -5.40 9.12 -2.23
C ARG A 268 -5.24 8.50 -3.61
N MET A 269 -4.59 9.16 -4.54
CA MET A 269 -4.31 8.63 -5.88
C MET A 269 -3.51 7.33 -5.80
N LYS A 270 -2.43 7.32 -5.04
CA LYS A 270 -1.59 6.14 -4.85
C LYS A 270 -2.33 5.00 -4.16
N PHE A 271 -3.10 5.31 -3.14
CA PHE A 271 -3.92 4.36 -2.38
C PHE A 271 -4.95 3.68 -3.28
N ASN A 272 -5.72 4.46 -4.02
CA ASN A 272 -6.75 3.95 -4.92
C ASN A 272 -6.14 3.11 -6.05
N ARG A 273 -5.04 3.56 -6.64
CA ARG A 273 -4.36 2.84 -7.72
C ARG A 273 -3.81 1.49 -7.24
N ARG A 274 -3.19 1.45 -6.07
CA ARG A 274 -2.63 0.20 -5.50
C ARG A 274 -3.71 -0.82 -5.19
N LEU A 275 -4.83 -0.38 -4.63
CA LEU A 275 -5.94 -1.24 -4.24
C LEU A 275 -7.02 -1.39 -5.32
N LYS A 276 -6.83 -0.76 -6.50
CA LYS A 276 -7.77 -0.78 -7.63
C LYS A 276 -9.18 -0.33 -7.22
N LEU A 277 -9.25 0.75 -6.46
CA LEU A 277 -10.50 1.38 -6.04
C LEU A 277 -10.92 2.44 -7.04
N ASP A 278 -12.13 2.31 -7.59
CA ASP A 278 -12.69 3.25 -8.58
C ASP A 278 -13.73 4.20 -7.97
N SER A 279 -14.04 4.06 -6.68
CA SER A 279 -15.07 4.87 -6.02
C SER A 279 -14.60 6.29 -5.74
N GLU A 280 -15.39 7.27 -6.12
CA GLU A 280 -15.25 8.63 -5.62
C GLU A 280 -15.64 8.65 -4.13
N LYS A 281 -14.77 9.25 -3.31
CA LYS A 281 -14.99 9.39 -1.87
C LYS A 281 -15.47 10.79 -1.55
N ASP A 282 -16.42 10.92 -0.62
CA ASP A 282 -16.89 12.21 -0.12
C ASP A 282 -15.75 13.00 0.54
N ASN A 283 -14.90 12.31 1.30
CA ASN A 283 -13.70 12.85 1.93
C ASN A 283 -12.45 12.08 1.50
N PRO A 284 -11.83 12.43 0.36
CA PRO A 284 -10.68 11.67 -0.17
C PRO A 284 -9.43 11.78 0.70
N ASN A 285 -9.34 12.77 1.59
CA ASN A 285 -8.14 13.02 2.39
C ASN A 285 -8.08 12.23 3.71
N ILE A 286 -9.16 11.57 4.09
CA ILE A 286 -9.21 10.72 5.28
C ILE A 286 -9.49 9.27 4.91
N LEU A 287 -9.21 8.36 5.85
CA LEU A 287 -9.59 6.96 5.70
C LEU A 287 -11.06 6.75 6.05
N ASP A 288 -11.64 5.70 5.51
CA ASP A 288 -12.94 5.18 5.92
C ASP A 288 -12.86 3.68 6.23
N LYS A 289 -13.96 3.09 6.65
CA LYS A 289 -14.05 1.67 6.97
C LYS A 289 -13.65 0.77 5.80
N GLU A 290 -14.09 1.11 4.60
CA GLU A 290 -13.80 0.37 3.37
C GLU A 290 -12.30 0.40 3.06
N ASP A 291 -11.63 1.54 3.22
CA ASP A 291 -10.19 1.67 2.99
C ASP A 291 -9.40 0.70 3.88
N ILE A 292 -9.73 0.61 5.15
CA ILE A 292 -9.03 -0.29 6.09
C ILE A 292 -9.28 -1.75 5.74
N ILE A 293 -10.51 -2.11 5.38
CA ILE A 293 -10.86 -3.47 4.95
C ILE A 293 -10.07 -3.84 3.69
N GLU A 294 -9.99 -2.96 2.71
CA GLU A 294 -9.26 -3.22 1.47
C GLU A 294 -7.74 -3.34 1.68
N VAL A 295 -7.16 -2.56 2.59
CA VAL A 295 -5.75 -2.74 2.98
C VAL A 295 -5.50 -4.12 3.59
N MET A 296 -6.38 -4.57 4.48
CA MET A 296 -6.28 -5.89 5.10
C MET A 296 -6.49 -7.01 4.08
N LYS A 297 -7.44 -6.88 3.17
CA LYS A 297 -7.62 -7.83 2.05
C LYS A 297 -6.37 -7.90 1.17
N GLY A 298 -5.73 -6.77 0.91
CA GLY A 298 -4.49 -6.71 0.14
C GLY A 298 -3.34 -7.50 0.77
N ILE A 299 -3.12 -7.35 2.08
CA ILE A 299 -2.06 -8.10 2.76
C ILE A 299 -2.37 -9.59 2.84
N VAL A 300 -3.63 -9.96 3.03
CA VAL A 300 -4.06 -11.38 3.00
C VAL A 300 -3.83 -11.97 1.60
N ASN A 301 -4.18 -11.26 0.54
CA ASN A 301 -3.95 -11.70 -0.83
C ASN A 301 -2.46 -11.90 -1.15
N ILE A 302 -1.59 -11.03 -0.65
CA ILE A 302 -0.14 -11.18 -0.80
C ILE A 302 0.35 -12.44 -0.06
N ARG A 303 -0.15 -12.67 1.15
CA ARG A 303 0.21 -13.88 1.92
C ARG A 303 -0.27 -15.16 1.24
N ASP A 304 -1.43 -15.13 0.60
CA ASP A 304 -1.98 -16.25 -0.18
C ASP A 304 -1.27 -16.46 -1.54
N GLY A 305 -0.39 -15.54 -1.92
CA GLY A 305 0.36 -15.61 -3.19
C GLY A 305 -0.37 -15.07 -4.42
N HIS A 306 -1.47 -14.34 -4.21
CA HIS A 306 -2.26 -13.75 -5.31
C HIS A 306 -1.79 -12.36 -5.75
N ASP A 307 -0.92 -11.74 -4.99
CA ASP A 307 -0.35 -10.43 -5.28
C ASP A 307 1.12 -10.39 -4.83
N ILE A 308 1.83 -9.35 -5.22
CA ILE A 308 3.24 -9.16 -4.92
C ILE A 308 3.45 -7.92 -4.06
N VAL A 309 4.56 -7.91 -3.32
CA VAL A 309 4.98 -6.74 -2.53
C VAL A 309 5.46 -5.61 -3.44
N ASP A 310 5.37 -4.38 -2.92
CA ASP A 310 5.82 -3.19 -3.62
C ASP A 310 7.35 -3.04 -3.56
N ASP A 311 7.92 -2.46 -4.60
CA ASP A 311 9.31 -2.02 -4.61
C ASP A 311 9.38 -0.59 -4.08
N ILE A 312 9.96 -0.43 -2.89
CA ILE A 312 10.06 0.87 -2.21
C ILE A 312 10.97 1.84 -2.96
N ASP A 313 11.98 1.35 -3.66
CA ASP A 313 12.97 2.17 -4.36
C ASP A 313 12.53 2.57 -5.78
N HIS A 314 11.42 2.05 -6.24
CA HIS A 314 10.78 2.44 -7.48
C HIS A 314 10.38 3.92 -7.47
N LEU A 315 10.75 4.70 -8.48
CA LEU A 315 10.42 6.14 -8.53
C LEU A 315 8.92 6.43 -8.67
N GLY A 316 8.10 5.43 -8.89
CA GLY A 316 6.66 5.50 -8.74
C GLY A 316 6.19 5.53 -7.28
N ASN A 317 7.02 5.13 -6.34
CA ASN A 317 6.77 5.11 -4.90
C ASN A 317 7.55 6.19 -4.13
N ARG A 318 8.41 6.91 -4.83
CA ARG A 318 9.17 8.03 -4.30
C ARG A 318 8.82 9.30 -5.06
N ARG A 319 8.53 10.36 -4.34
CA ARG A 319 8.18 11.65 -4.93
C ARG A 319 9.14 12.75 -4.51
N VAL A 320 9.15 13.82 -5.26
CA VAL A 320 9.96 15.00 -4.99
C VAL A 320 9.13 16.04 -4.25
N ARG A 321 9.68 16.50 -3.14
CA ARG A 321 9.17 17.63 -2.38
C ARG A 321 10.03 18.85 -2.65
N SER A 322 9.47 19.85 -3.33
CA SER A 322 10.17 21.08 -3.66
C SER A 322 10.09 22.11 -2.53
N VAL A 323 10.79 23.23 -2.72
CA VAL A 323 10.83 24.33 -1.73
C VAL A 323 9.45 24.88 -1.39
N GLY A 324 8.54 24.99 -2.36
CA GLY A 324 7.19 25.49 -2.14
C GLY A 324 6.40 24.64 -1.15
N GLU A 325 6.43 23.33 -1.31
CA GLU A 325 5.78 22.39 -0.43
C GLU A 325 6.39 22.37 0.98
N MET A 326 7.72 22.36 1.08
CA MET A 326 8.43 22.42 2.36
C MET A 326 8.15 23.72 3.11
N THR A 327 8.11 24.84 2.42
CA THR A 327 7.79 26.15 3.01
C THR A 327 6.34 26.19 3.49
N ALA A 328 5.39 25.64 2.71
CA ALA A 328 3.98 25.53 3.11
C ALA A 328 3.81 24.70 4.38
N ASN A 329 4.55 23.61 4.53
CA ASN A 329 4.55 22.79 5.73
C ASN A 329 5.04 23.56 6.98
N GLN A 330 6.10 24.34 6.83
CA GLN A 330 6.61 25.17 7.93
C GLN A 330 5.67 26.32 8.28
N PHE A 331 5.06 26.92 7.28
CA PHE A 331 4.03 27.96 7.48
C PHE A 331 2.85 27.41 8.28
N ARG A 332 2.40 26.20 7.94
CA ARG A 332 1.35 25.50 8.68
C ARG A 332 1.73 25.27 10.15
N VAL A 333 2.94 24.83 10.43
CA VAL A 333 3.45 24.66 11.80
C VAL A 333 3.40 25.98 12.56
N GLY A 334 3.81 27.08 11.95
CA GLY A 334 3.71 28.41 12.52
C GLY A 334 2.27 28.84 12.84
N LEU A 335 1.33 28.58 11.90
CA LEU A 335 -0.10 28.88 12.12
C LEU A 335 -0.73 28.06 13.24
N ILE A 336 -0.37 26.79 13.39
CA ILE A 336 -0.85 25.95 14.49
C ILE A 336 -0.37 26.50 15.85
N ARG A 337 0.85 27.00 15.93
CA ARG A 337 1.38 27.66 17.13
C ARG A 337 0.61 28.95 17.45
N VAL A 338 0.27 29.74 16.43
CA VAL A 338 -0.56 30.95 16.57
C VAL A 338 -1.95 30.57 17.07
N GLU A 339 -2.59 29.59 16.46
CA GLU A 339 -3.92 29.10 16.88
C GLU A 339 -3.94 28.66 18.34
N ARG A 340 -2.93 27.89 18.77
CA ARG A 340 -2.80 27.47 20.16
C ARG A 340 -2.70 28.68 21.11
N ALA A 341 -1.84 29.63 20.78
CA ALA A 341 -1.65 30.84 21.58
C ALA A 341 -2.94 31.68 21.66
N VAL A 342 -3.70 31.78 20.57
CA VAL A 342 -4.99 32.48 20.55
C VAL A 342 -5.99 31.77 21.44
N ARG A 343 -6.11 30.45 21.36
CA ARG A 343 -7.02 29.67 22.23
C ARG A 343 -6.68 29.82 23.71
N GLU A 344 -5.41 29.77 24.07
CA GLU A 344 -4.95 29.97 25.44
C GLU A 344 -5.30 31.38 25.97
N ARG A 345 -5.09 32.42 25.16
CA ARG A 345 -5.47 33.78 25.53
C ARG A 345 -6.97 33.97 25.69
N LEU A 346 -7.77 33.41 24.78
CA LEU A 346 -9.24 33.45 24.87
C LEU A 346 -9.77 32.74 26.10
N SER A 347 -9.12 31.66 26.53
CA SER A 347 -9.54 30.94 27.75
C SER A 347 -9.21 31.66 29.05
N MET A 348 -8.22 32.55 29.03
CA MET A 348 -7.72 33.29 30.22
C MET A 348 -8.30 34.70 30.35
N ALA A 349 -8.86 35.25 29.28
CA ALA A 349 -9.26 36.65 29.24
C ALA A 349 -10.76 36.85 29.44
N GLU A 350 -11.15 37.94 30.09
CA GLU A 350 -12.49 38.46 30.04
C GLU A 350 -12.78 38.99 28.63
N ALA A 351 -13.76 38.40 27.95
CA ALA A 351 -13.98 38.50 26.49
C ALA A 351 -14.31 39.91 25.98
N ASP A 352 -14.62 40.85 26.83
CA ASP A 352 -15.15 42.15 26.45
C ASP A 352 -14.11 43.23 26.11
N GLU A 353 -12.81 42.95 26.37
CA GLU A 353 -11.73 43.95 26.18
C GLU A 353 -10.70 43.61 25.08
N LEU A 354 -10.79 42.46 24.43
CA LEU A 354 -9.76 41.99 23.48
C LEU A 354 -10.14 42.19 22.01
N GLY A 355 -9.32 42.94 21.28
CA GLY A 355 -9.39 43.02 19.83
C GLY A 355 -8.60 41.90 19.14
N PRO A 356 -8.82 41.63 17.83
CA PRO A 356 -8.06 40.64 17.09
C PRO A 356 -6.55 40.89 17.07
N GLN A 357 -6.11 42.14 17.13
CA GLN A 357 -4.70 42.51 17.16
C GLN A 357 -4.00 42.13 18.46
N ASP A 358 -4.75 42.08 19.55
CA ASP A 358 -4.21 41.69 20.87
C ASP A 358 -4.06 40.16 21.01
N LEU A 359 -4.84 39.41 20.23
CA LEU A 359 -4.88 37.96 20.26
C LEU A 359 -3.85 37.34 19.30
N ILE A 360 -3.68 37.93 18.10
CA ILE A 360 -2.89 37.34 17.02
C ILE A 360 -1.46 37.87 17.10
N ASN A 361 -0.50 36.93 17.20
CA ASN A 361 0.92 37.23 17.16
C ASN A 361 1.57 36.52 15.96
N ALA A 362 2.16 37.26 15.03
CA ALA A 362 2.81 36.73 13.85
C ALA A 362 4.21 36.16 14.11
N LYS A 363 4.80 36.35 15.30
CA LYS A 363 6.15 35.89 15.62
C LYS A 363 6.38 34.37 15.45
N PRO A 364 5.47 33.48 15.84
CA PRO A 364 5.65 32.04 15.63
C PRO A 364 5.78 31.64 14.15
N VAL A 365 5.02 32.28 13.27
CA VAL A 365 5.13 32.06 11.81
C VAL A 365 6.45 32.54 11.28
N THR A 366 6.85 33.76 11.64
CA THR A 366 8.13 34.34 11.25
C THR A 366 9.31 33.48 11.74
N ALA A 367 9.24 33.00 12.97
CA ALA A 367 10.27 32.13 13.55
C ALA A 367 10.37 30.78 12.81
N ALA A 368 9.24 30.17 12.47
CA ALA A 368 9.21 28.90 11.73
C ALA A 368 9.83 29.05 10.32
N ILE A 369 9.50 30.10 9.59
CA ILE A 369 10.07 30.36 8.27
C ILE A 369 11.55 30.71 8.33
N LYS A 370 11.99 31.52 9.30
CA LYS A 370 13.41 31.81 9.50
C LYS A 370 14.23 30.58 9.86
N GLU A 371 13.71 29.71 10.71
CA GLU A 371 14.36 28.46 11.06
C GLU A 371 14.50 27.54 9.85
N PHE A 372 13.48 27.42 9.02
CA PHE A 372 13.53 26.62 7.80
C PHE A 372 14.61 27.12 6.84
N PHE A 373 14.57 28.39 6.42
CA PHE A 373 15.54 28.92 5.46
C PHE A 373 16.95 29.09 6.00
N GLY A 374 17.11 29.28 7.31
CA GLY A 374 18.41 29.49 7.94
C GLY A 374 19.11 28.23 8.44
N SER A 375 18.36 27.26 8.96
CA SER A 375 18.89 26.12 9.70
C SER A 375 18.50 24.76 9.15
N SER A 376 17.63 24.67 8.15
CA SER A 376 17.28 23.38 7.55
C SER A 376 18.47 22.74 6.85
N GLN A 377 18.60 21.43 6.96
CA GLN A 377 19.61 20.65 6.25
C GLN A 377 19.51 20.79 4.71
N LEU A 378 18.31 21.03 4.21
CA LEU A 378 18.03 21.19 2.76
C LEU A 378 18.27 22.62 2.26
N SER A 379 18.29 23.62 3.15
CA SER A 379 18.67 24.98 2.82
C SER A 379 20.18 25.14 2.95
N GLN A 380 20.87 25.22 1.83
CA GLN A 380 22.33 25.21 1.74
C GLN A 380 22.87 26.49 1.13
N PHE A 381 24.10 26.86 1.47
CA PHE A 381 24.81 27.90 0.75
C PHE A 381 24.95 27.50 -0.73
N MET A 382 24.60 28.42 -1.62
CA MET A 382 24.72 28.16 -3.04
C MET A 382 26.18 27.98 -3.45
N ASP A 383 26.46 26.90 -4.16
CA ASP A 383 27.75 26.67 -4.78
C ASP A 383 27.87 27.58 -6.01
N GLN A 384 28.68 28.62 -5.90
CA GLN A 384 28.70 29.75 -6.82
C GLN A 384 30.08 29.95 -7.49
N ASN A 385 30.81 28.87 -7.76
CA ASN A 385 32.13 28.91 -8.38
C ASN A 385 32.04 29.35 -9.86
N ASN A 386 31.02 28.88 -10.56
CA ASN A 386 30.71 29.22 -11.97
C ASN A 386 29.21 28.99 -12.24
N PRO A 387 28.67 29.45 -13.40
CA PRO A 387 27.25 29.26 -13.72
C PRO A 387 26.80 27.79 -13.72
N LEU A 388 27.66 26.85 -14.12
CA LEU A 388 27.32 25.43 -14.14
C LEU A 388 27.15 24.86 -12.74
N SER A 389 27.98 25.26 -11.78
CA SER A 389 27.85 24.82 -10.39
C SER A 389 26.54 25.30 -9.75
N GLU A 390 26.10 26.50 -10.07
CA GLU A 390 24.81 27.04 -9.63
C GLU A 390 23.63 26.21 -10.18
N ILE A 391 23.63 25.92 -11.49
CA ILE A 391 22.59 25.11 -12.12
C ILE A 391 22.56 23.69 -11.53
N THR A 392 23.70 23.08 -11.37
CA THR A 392 23.85 21.75 -10.81
C THR A 392 23.31 21.69 -9.37
N HIS A 393 23.62 22.69 -8.56
CA HIS A 393 23.12 22.77 -7.19
C HIS A 393 21.60 22.91 -7.13
N LYS A 394 21.01 23.75 -8.00
CA LYS A 394 19.55 23.94 -8.09
C LYS A 394 18.79 22.69 -8.58
N ARG A 395 19.43 21.86 -9.38
CA ARG A 395 18.88 20.60 -9.91
C ARG A 395 19.22 19.38 -9.06
N ARG A 396 19.77 19.56 -7.88
CA ARG A 396 20.08 18.47 -6.95
C ARG A 396 18.82 17.97 -6.25
N VAL A 397 18.76 16.68 -5.99
CA VAL A 397 17.72 16.03 -5.20
C VAL A 397 18.38 15.20 -4.09
N SER A 398 17.91 15.37 -2.86
CA SER A 398 18.47 14.71 -1.68
C SER A 398 17.43 13.77 -1.04
N ALA A 399 17.86 12.58 -0.66
CA ALA A 399 17.04 11.67 0.15
C ALA A 399 17.13 11.97 1.66
N LEU A 400 18.01 12.88 2.06
CA LEU A 400 18.21 13.30 3.44
C LEU A 400 17.22 14.38 3.87
N GLY A 401 17.27 14.78 5.11
CA GLY A 401 16.49 15.88 5.65
C GLY A 401 15.28 15.44 6.48
N PRO A 402 14.44 16.38 6.92
CA PRO A 402 13.27 16.09 7.74
C PRO A 402 12.28 15.16 7.02
N GLY A 403 11.91 14.05 7.66
CA GLY A 403 11.04 13.03 7.06
C GLY A 403 11.73 12.14 6.02
N GLY A 404 13.02 12.30 5.80
CA GLY A 404 13.84 11.48 4.90
C GLY A 404 14.73 10.48 5.65
N LEU A 405 15.72 9.96 4.92
CA LEU A 405 16.67 8.98 5.42
C LEU A 405 17.79 9.65 6.23
N THR A 406 18.44 8.87 7.09
CA THR A 406 19.73 9.25 7.72
C THR A 406 20.85 8.43 7.07
N ARG A 407 22.06 8.98 7.04
CA ARG A 407 23.23 8.31 6.42
C ARG A 407 23.49 6.94 6.98
N GLU A 408 23.40 6.80 8.31
CA GLU A 408 23.71 5.58 9.05
C GLU A 408 22.64 4.48 8.81
N ARG A 409 21.41 4.87 8.54
CA ARG A 409 20.28 3.95 8.35
C ARG A 409 20.01 3.59 6.89
N ALA A 410 20.65 4.29 5.96
CA ALA A 410 20.51 4.01 4.53
C ALA A 410 21.33 2.78 4.15
N GLY A 411 20.66 1.72 3.73
CA GLY A 411 21.27 0.50 3.18
C GLY A 411 21.77 0.68 1.75
N PHE A 412 22.36 -0.37 1.20
CA PHE A 412 22.84 -0.37 -0.20
C PHE A 412 21.69 -0.23 -1.21
N GLU A 413 20.55 -0.84 -0.97
CA GLU A 413 19.40 -0.83 -1.89
C GLU A 413 18.91 0.58 -2.24
N VAL A 414 18.86 1.49 -1.25
CA VAL A 414 18.45 2.88 -1.46
C VAL A 414 19.49 3.70 -2.23
N ARG A 415 20.75 3.31 -2.13
CA ARG A 415 21.89 3.99 -2.76
C ARG A 415 22.16 3.52 -4.18
N ASP A 416 21.63 2.37 -4.56
CA ASP A 416 21.82 1.77 -5.88
C ASP A 416 21.02 2.53 -6.96
N VAL A 417 21.46 2.36 -8.21
CA VAL A 417 20.71 2.85 -9.37
C VAL A 417 19.58 1.87 -9.67
N HIS A 418 18.37 2.38 -9.61
CA HIS A 418 17.16 1.61 -9.95
C HIS A 418 16.83 1.76 -11.43
N PRO A 419 16.29 0.76 -12.12
CA PRO A 419 15.88 0.86 -13.53
C PRO A 419 14.94 2.04 -13.85
N THR A 420 14.11 2.46 -12.88
CA THR A 420 13.22 3.61 -13.04
C THR A 420 13.94 4.97 -13.00
N HIS A 421 15.21 5.00 -12.65
CA HIS A 421 16.04 6.21 -12.74
C HIS A 421 16.31 6.65 -14.19
N TYR A 422 16.10 5.77 -15.16
CA TYR A 422 16.31 6.06 -16.57
C TYR A 422 15.53 7.31 -17.04
N GLY A 423 16.26 8.31 -17.49
CA GLY A 423 15.70 9.59 -17.95
C GLY A 423 15.17 10.52 -16.83
N ARG A 424 15.26 10.12 -15.56
CA ARG A 424 14.73 10.87 -14.40
C ARG A 424 15.81 11.34 -13.45
N VAL A 425 16.68 10.46 -13.06
CA VAL A 425 17.80 10.73 -12.17
C VAL A 425 19.08 10.27 -12.82
N CYS A 426 20.10 11.13 -12.82
CA CYS A 426 21.40 10.80 -13.39
C CYS A 426 22.04 9.62 -12.64
N PRO A 427 22.47 8.55 -13.35
CA PRO A 427 23.04 7.37 -12.72
C PRO A 427 24.46 7.55 -12.22
N ILE A 428 25.16 8.62 -12.64
CA ILE A 428 26.60 8.79 -12.40
C ILE A 428 26.94 10.01 -11.54
N GLU A 429 26.13 11.06 -11.53
CA GLU A 429 26.40 12.25 -10.74
C GLU A 429 25.91 12.07 -9.29
N THR A 430 26.80 11.66 -8.42
CA THR A 430 26.57 11.49 -6.99
C THR A 430 27.87 11.72 -6.22
N PRO A 431 27.83 12.19 -4.94
CA PRO A 431 29.03 12.33 -4.14
C PRO A 431 29.76 11.02 -3.89
N GLU A 432 31.05 11.12 -3.62
CA GLU A 432 31.83 10.04 -3.02
C GLU A 432 31.71 10.05 -1.50
N GLY A 433 31.76 8.88 -0.87
CA GLY A 433 31.75 8.73 0.57
C GLY A 433 30.36 8.48 1.17
N PRO A 434 30.07 8.98 2.39
CA PRO A 434 28.87 8.62 3.16
C PRO A 434 27.54 8.96 2.50
N ASN A 435 27.52 9.93 1.59
CA ASN A 435 26.33 10.42 0.90
C ASN A 435 26.11 9.80 -0.48
N ILE A 436 26.92 8.83 -0.88
CA ILE A 436 26.77 8.19 -2.19
C ILE A 436 25.36 7.61 -2.38
N GLY A 437 24.74 7.89 -3.52
CA GLY A 437 23.41 7.42 -3.85
C GLY A 437 22.26 8.10 -3.10
N LEU A 438 22.55 8.91 -2.08
CA LEU A 438 21.55 9.67 -1.31
C LEU A 438 21.35 11.09 -1.85
N ILE A 439 22.37 11.65 -2.45
CA ILE A 439 22.32 12.96 -3.10
C ILE A 439 22.55 12.73 -4.59
N ASN A 440 21.55 13.04 -5.37
CA ASN A 440 21.54 12.82 -6.82
C ASN A 440 21.21 14.11 -7.57
N SER A 441 21.31 14.07 -8.88
CA SER A 441 20.91 15.16 -9.76
C SER A 441 19.81 14.71 -10.71
N PHE A 442 18.89 15.60 -11.05
CA PHE A 442 17.89 15.36 -12.07
C PHE A 442 18.54 15.13 -13.44
N ALA A 443 18.01 14.21 -14.22
CA ALA A 443 18.38 14.05 -15.63
C ALA A 443 17.98 15.28 -16.44
N SER A 444 18.65 15.48 -17.59
CA SER A 444 18.57 16.72 -18.37
C SER A 444 17.15 17.14 -18.76
N TYR A 445 16.31 16.18 -19.16
CA TYR A 445 14.95 16.46 -19.63
C TYR A 445 13.86 16.08 -18.64
N SER A 446 14.23 15.64 -17.44
CA SER A 446 13.27 15.27 -16.40
C SER A 446 12.56 16.51 -15.85
N ARG A 447 11.32 16.30 -15.46
CA ARG A 447 10.52 17.29 -14.72
C ARG A 447 9.65 16.57 -13.70
N THR A 448 9.04 17.31 -12.79
CA THR A 448 8.05 16.78 -11.86
C THR A 448 6.64 17.05 -12.36
N ASN A 449 5.72 16.10 -12.13
CA ASN A 449 4.31 16.29 -12.42
C ASN A 449 3.59 17.02 -11.27
N GLN A 450 2.28 17.22 -11.40
CA GLN A 450 1.44 17.84 -10.36
C GLN A 450 1.47 17.12 -9.01
N TYR A 451 1.77 15.82 -8.99
CA TYR A 451 1.87 15.01 -7.79
C TYR A 451 3.28 14.93 -7.21
N GLY A 452 4.27 15.50 -7.89
CA GLY A 452 5.66 15.47 -7.48
C GLY A 452 6.47 14.25 -7.96
N PHE A 453 5.91 13.37 -8.79
CA PHE A 453 6.64 12.27 -9.42
C PHE A 453 7.47 12.76 -10.59
N ILE A 454 8.65 12.17 -10.77
CA ILE A 454 9.57 12.55 -11.84
C ILE A 454 9.10 11.94 -13.15
N GLU A 455 8.95 12.78 -14.16
CA GLU A 455 8.58 12.40 -15.53
C GLU A 455 9.76 12.56 -16.48
N THR A 456 9.76 11.77 -17.53
CA THR A 456 10.72 11.88 -18.64
C THR A 456 9.97 11.92 -19.98
N PRO A 457 10.48 12.68 -21.01
CA PRO A 457 9.81 12.78 -22.29
C PRO A 457 10.09 11.56 -23.18
N TYR A 458 9.10 11.21 -23.98
CA TYR A 458 9.18 10.20 -25.03
C TYR A 458 8.46 10.68 -26.28
N ARG A 459 8.90 10.21 -27.45
CA ARG A 459 8.24 10.42 -28.72
C ARG A 459 7.23 9.32 -28.97
N LYS A 460 6.02 9.65 -29.41
CA LYS A 460 5.02 8.64 -29.78
C LYS A 460 5.39 7.91 -31.06
N VAL A 461 5.18 6.60 -31.06
CA VAL A 461 5.38 5.73 -32.22
C VAL A 461 4.07 5.03 -32.55
N SER A 462 3.68 5.04 -33.82
CA SER A 462 2.49 4.32 -34.33
C SER A 462 2.87 3.56 -35.58
N ASN A 463 2.62 2.23 -35.58
CA ASN A 463 2.91 1.34 -36.72
C ASN A 463 4.34 1.48 -37.30
N GLY A 464 5.32 1.54 -36.42
CA GLY A 464 6.73 1.68 -36.79
C GLY A 464 7.14 3.08 -37.27
N LYS A 465 6.25 4.07 -37.21
CA LYS A 465 6.53 5.46 -37.55
C LYS A 465 6.62 6.34 -36.30
N VAL A 466 7.73 7.01 -36.13
CA VAL A 466 7.98 7.94 -35.03
C VAL A 466 7.35 9.31 -35.33
N SER A 467 6.53 9.83 -34.44
CA SER A 467 5.95 11.17 -34.56
C SER A 467 6.77 12.21 -33.81
N ASN A 468 6.47 13.47 -34.02
CA ASN A 468 7.06 14.59 -33.26
C ASN A 468 6.27 14.92 -31.98
N GLU A 469 5.23 14.19 -31.70
CA GLU A 469 4.44 14.36 -30.48
C GLU A 469 5.21 13.80 -29.28
N ILE A 470 5.41 14.65 -28.27
CA ILE A 470 6.15 14.33 -27.06
C ILE A 470 5.17 14.10 -25.92
N VAL A 471 5.35 12.99 -25.21
CA VAL A 471 4.58 12.61 -24.02
C VAL A 471 5.53 12.48 -22.85
N TYR A 472 5.17 13.09 -21.73
CA TYR A 472 5.89 12.89 -20.46
C TYR A 472 5.23 11.80 -19.65
N LEU A 473 6.01 10.81 -19.23
CA LEU A 473 5.54 9.69 -18.43
C LEU A 473 6.28 9.61 -17.09
N SER A 474 5.52 9.37 -16.03
CA SER A 474 6.07 8.97 -14.73
C SER A 474 6.50 7.50 -14.74
N ALA A 475 7.30 7.11 -13.75
CA ALA A 475 7.74 5.72 -13.62
C ALA A 475 6.59 4.73 -13.45
N ILE A 476 5.46 5.17 -12.91
CA ILE A 476 4.26 4.33 -12.72
C ILE A 476 3.66 3.95 -14.08
N ASP A 477 3.55 4.92 -14.99
CA ASP A 477 2.87 4.73 -16.28
C ASP A 477 3.80 4.09 -17.34
N GLU A 478 5.11 4.28 -17.20
CA GLU A 478 6.12 3.80 -18.17
C GLU A 478 6.13 2.28 -18.34
N GLY A 479 5.86 1.53 -17.28
CA GLY A 479 5.95 0.05 -17.30
C GLY A 479 5.01 -0.64 -18.28
N GLU A 480 3.97 0.03 -18.74
CA GLU A 480 2.98 -0.51 -19.68
C GLU A 480 3.42 -0.40 -21.16
N TYR A 481 4.42 0.43 -21.44
CA TYR A 481 4.85 0.78 -22.79
C TYR A 481 6.14 0.09 -23.21
N VAL A 482 6.23 -0.19 -24.51
CA VAL A 482 7.46 -0.64 -25.18
C VAL A 482 8.18 0.57 -25.73
N ILE A 483 9.38 0.83 -25.25
CA ILE A 483 10.13 2.07 -25.54
C ILE A 483 11.42 1.74 -26.29
N ALA A 484 11.54 2.27 -27.52
CA ALA A 484 12.73 2.14 -28.33
C ALA A 484 13.83 3.10 -27.86
N GLN A 485 15.10 2.72 -28.07
CA GLN A 485 16.25 3.57 -27.77
C GLN A 485 16.38 4.72 -28.76
N ALA A 486 16.96 5.84 -28.33
CA ALA A 486 17.10 7.04 -29.14
C ALA A 486 18.08 6.92 -30.33
N ASN A 487 19.04 6.01 -30.27
CA ASN A 487 20.08 5.82 -31.27
C ASN A 487 19.70 4.90 -32.45
N ILE A 488 18.46 4.43 -32.49
CA ILE A 488 17.97 3.57 -33.57
C ILE A 488 17.83 4.37 -34.87
N THR A 489 18.29 3.78 -35.96
CA THR A 489 18.26 4.41 -37.29
C THR A 489 16.83 4.52 -37.81
N LEU A 490 16.45 5.73 -38.23
CA LEU A 490 15.18 6.03 -38.88
C LEU A 490 15.40 6.41 -40.35
N ASP A 491 14.43 6.08 -41.20
CA ASP A 491 14.42 6.54 -42.61
C ASP A 491 13.99 8.01 -42.74
N LYS A 492 13.93 8.52 -43.99
CA LYS A 492 13.48 9.90 -44.27
C LYS A 492 12.03 10.18 -43.87
N ASN A 493 11.22 9.13 -43.66
CA ASN A 493 9.82 9.21 -43.28
C ASN A 493 9.62 8.94 -41.77
N ASN A 494 10.70 8.92 -40.99
CA ASN A 494 10.70 8.59 -39.56
C ASN A 494 10.18 7.16 -39.23
N LYS A 495 10.43 6.21 -40.12
CA LYS A 495 10.16 4.80 -39.87
C LYS A 495 11.44 4.07 -39.46
N PHE A 496 11.30 3.06 -38.64
CA PHE A 496 12.40 2.16 -38.29
C PHE A 496 12.87 1.40 -39.52
N VAL A 497 14.18 1.34 -39.71
CA VAL A 497 14.83 0.66 -40.84
C VAL A 497 15.06 -0.81 -40.53
N ASP A 498 15.39 -1.15 -39.29
CA ASP A 498 15.73 -2.49 -38.86
C ASP A 498 14.46 -3.34 -38.61
N ASP A 499 14.55 -4.64 -38.90
CA ASP A 499 13.47 -5.60 -38.64
C ASP A 499 13.25 -5.87 -37.14
N LEU A 500 14.32 -5.73 -36.35
CA LEU A 500 14.32 -5.83 -34.90
C LEU A 500 14.98 -4.60 -34.29
N VAL A 501 14.31 -3.95 -33.37
CA VAL A 501 14.81 -2.78 -32.67
C VAL A 501 15.03 -3.07 -31.19
N ALA A 502 16.08 -2.47 -30.63
CA ALA A 502 16.35 -2.54 -29.20
C ALA A 502 15.34 -1.72 -28.43
N VAL A 503 14.61 -2.35 -27.52
CA VAL A 503 13.58 -1.74 -26.71
C VAL A 503 13.77 -2.02 -25.24
N ARG A 504 13.14 -1.18 -24.42
CA ARG A 504 12.99 -1.35 -22.99
C ARG A 504 11.52 -1.57 -22.68
N HIS A 505 11.18 -2.66 -22.02
CA HIS A 505 9.84 -2.99 -21.58
C HIS A 505 9.88 -3.57 -20.18
N ALA A 506 9.06 -3.03 -19.27
CA ALA A 506 9.00 -3.48 -17.87
C ALA A 506 10.38 -3.62 -17.18
N SER A 507 11.28 -2.68 -17.44
CA SER A 507 12.67 -2.63 -16.95
C SER A 507 13.62 -3.69 -17.53
N GLU A 508 13.19 -4.41 -18.54
CA GLU A 508 14.03 -5.37 -19.28
C GLU A 508 14.37 -4.85 -20.68
N PHE A 509 15.56 -5.19 -21.17
CA PHE A 509 16.02 -4.86 -22.51
C PHE A 509 15.80 -6.04 -23.44
N GLU A 510 15.07 -5.82 -24.51
CA GLU A 510 14.69 -6.83 -25.48
C GLU A 510 14.85 -6.34 -26.92
N LEU A 511 14.78 -7.26 -27.87
CA LEU A 511 14.66 -6.95 -29.29
C LEU A 511 13.23 -7.28 -29.75
N MET A 512 12.53 -6.27 -30.27
CA MET A 512 11.15 -6.43 -30.75
C MET A 512 10.98 -5.90 -32.17
N SER A 513 9.92 -6.35 -32.85
CA SER A 513 9.56 -5.82 -34.16
C SER A 513 9.08 -4.36 -34.04
N PRO A 514 9.32 -3.50 -35.04
CA PRO A 514 8.90 -2.10 -35.00
C PRO A 514 7.42 -1.87 -34.74
N ASP A 515 6.55 -2.80 -35.13
CA ASP A 515 5.09 -2.70 -34.94
C ASP A 515 4.64 -2.76 -33.48
N ARG A 516 5.48 -3.31 -32.60
CA ARG A 516 5.20 -3.40 -31.16
C ARG A 516 5.69 -2.19 -30.37
N VAL A 517 6.44 -1.30 -30.98
CA VAL A 517 7.00 -0.14 -30.28
C VAL A 517 5.93 0.94 -30.10
N ASP A 518 5.75 1.37 -28.85
CA ASP A 518 4.77 2.40 -28.48
C ASP A 518 5.39 3.79 -28.39
N LEU A 519 6.62 3.87 -27.91
CA LEU A 519 7.35 5.10 -27.65
C LEU A 519 8.83 4.96 -28.05
N MET A 520 9.48 6.12 -28.21
CA MET A 520 10.91 6.20 -28.46
C MET A 520 11.55 7.26 -27.58
N ASP A 521 12.74 7.01 -27.07
CA ASP A 521 13.53 8.00 -26.34
C ASP A 521 13.79 9.23 -27.23
N VAL A 522 13.80 10.41 -26.64
CA VAL A 522 14.01 11.68 -27.35
C VAL A 522 15.47 11.85 -27.73
N SER A 523 16.39 11.58 -26.81
CA SER A 523 17.83 11.74 -26.98
C SER A 523 18.62 10.84 -26.05
N PRO A 524 19.81 10.39 -26.40
CA PRO A 524 20.71 9.70 -25.47
C PRO A 524 21.08 10.54 -24.24
N GLN A 525 21.13 11.85 -24.38
CA GLN A 525 21.45 12.79 -23.29
C GLN A 525 20.36 12.87 -22.20
N GLN A 526 19.16 12.37 -22.47
CA GLN A 526 18.10 12.36 -21.46
C GLN A 526 18.40 11.49 -20.23
N VAL A 527 19.33 10.56 -20.34
CA VAL A 527 19.68 9.63 -19.25
C VAL A 527 20.55 10.31 -18.19
N VAL A 528 21.39 11.25 -18.56
CA VAL A 528 22.38 11.90 -17.72
C VAL A 528 21.98 13.30 -17.30
N SER A 529 22.60 13.81 -16.23
CA SER A 529 22.41 15.20 -15.77
C SER A 529 22.99 16.22 -16.76
N ILE A 530 22.69 17.50 -16.56
CA ILE A 530 23.22 18.59 -17.39
C ILE A 530 24.75 18.62 -17.35
N ALA A 531 25.36 18.51 -16.17
CA ALA A 531 26.80 18.52 -16.03
C ALA A 531 27.45 17.32 -16.75
N ALA A 532 26.88 16.13 -16.59
CA ALA A 532 27.35 14.91 -17.25
C ALA A 532 27.17 14.97 -18.79
N SER A 533 26.11 15.59 -19.28
CA SER A 533 25.84 15.73 -20.71
C SER A 533 26.84 16.63 -21.44
N LEU A 534 27.56 17.48 -20.70
CA LEU A 534 28.62 18.34 -21.25
C LEU A 534 29.95 17.61 -21.46
N ILE A 535 30.10 16.41 -20.95
CA ILE A 535 31.28 15.57 -21.17
C ILE A 535 31.16 14.94 -22.58
N PRO A 536 32.09 15.19 -23.50
CA PRO A 536 31.98 14.66 -24.85
C PRO A 536 31.94 13.12 -24.87
N PHE A 537 31.03 12.55 -25.63
CA PHE A 537 30.85 11.11 -25.84
C PHE A 537 30.58 10.26 -24.58
N LEU A 538 30.21 10.86 -23.46
CA LEU A 538 29.94 10.12 -22.23
C LEU A 538 28.72 9.19 -22.37
N GLU A 539 27.68 9.65 -23.04
CA GLU A 539 26.41 8.94 -23.25
C GLU A 539 26.48 7.87 -24.37
N HIS A 540 27.56 7.81 -25.14
CA HIS A 540 27.83 6.82 -26.17
C HIS A 540 28.64 5.66 -25.61
#